data_a9c7f599f398cc184f2bd85f25d8b4db
#
_entry.id   a9c7f599f398cc184f2bd85f25d8b4db
#
_cell.length_a   1.000
_cell.length_b   1.000
_cell.length_c   1.000
_cell.angle_alpha   90.00
_cell.angle_beta   90.00
_cell.angle_gamma   90.00
#
_symmetry.space_group_name_H-M   'P 1'
#
loop_
_entity.id
_entity.type
_entity.pdbx_description
1 polymer ?
#
loop_
_entity_poly.entity_id
_entity_poly.type
_entity_poly.pdbx_seq_one_letter_code
_entity_poly.pdbx_strand_id
1 'polypeptide(L)'
;MNQPWEENINQFITLANKHSVRMLMVGGGAVYFHGYQRHSADVDFWIETTEINFKNLIKVFNDMEYEIDDFPEKVKAKQQNISIKFSPVDLDLELITNFSVNKTFDEAFYDSEKVIVNENPFLRWNILSFDDLITSKIKANRPKDLLDIQQLQQIKGK
;
A
#
# COMPACT_ATOMS: atom_id res chain seq x y z
N MET A 1 -5.48 11.98 9.05
CA MET A 1 -4.37 12.40 8.20
C MET A 1 -4.89 13.34 7.13
N ASN A 2 -4.49 14.60 7.16
CA ASN A 2 -4.92 15.59 6.15
C ASN A 2 -3.76 15.86 5.21
N GLN A 3 -3.60 15.02 4.21
CA GLN A 3 -2.57 15.18 3.18
C GLN A 3 -3.22 15.62 1.87
N PRO A 4 -2.61 16.54 1.12
CA PRO A 4 -3.19 17.01 -0.14
C PRO A 4 -3.42 15.91 -1.19
N TRP A 5 -2.67 14.80 -1.10
CA TRP A 5 -2.82 13.67 -2.00
C TRP A 5 -4.08 12.85 -1.74
N GLU A 6 -4.79 13.15 -0.66
CA GLU A 6 -5.80 12.26 -0.13
C GLU A 6 -7.03 12.09 -1.00
N GLU A 7 -7.38 13.08 -1.82
CA GLU A 7 -8.63 13.01 -2.57
C GLU A 7 -8.69 11.79 -3.48
N ASN A 8 -7.72 11.61 -4.37
CA ASN A 8 -7.68 10.47 -5.29
C ASN A 8 -7.35 9.17 -4.57
N ILE A 9 -6.40 9.21 -3.64
CA ILE A 9 -6.00 8.03 -2.87
C ILE A 9 -7.15 7.59 -1.96
N ASN A 10 -7.84 8.52 -1.31
CA ASN A 10 -8.98 8.19 -0.46
C ASN A 10 -10.13 7.61 -1.27
N GLN A 11 -10.37 8.11 -2.47
CA GLN A 11 -11.35 7.52 -3.38
C GLN A 11 -10.99 6.07 -3.71
N PHE A 12 -9.73 5.84 -4.06
CA PHE A 12 -9.24 4.49 -4.34
C PHE A 12 -9.43 3.57 -3.12
N ILE A 13 -9.01 4.02 -1.93
CA ILE A 13 -9.12 3.23 -0.70
C ILE A 13 -10.60 2.91 -0.40
N THR A 14 -11.46 3.90 -0.52
CA THR A 14 -12.90 3.73 -0.27
C THR A 14 -13.51 2.70 -1.20
N LEU A 15 -13.21 2.80 -2.49
CA LEU A 15 -13.72 1.85 -3.48
C LEU A 15 -13.09 0.46 -3.29
N ALA A 16 -11.81 0.41 -2.94
CA ALA A 16 -11.14 -0.87 -2.67
C ALA A 16 -11.83 -1.61 -1.52
N ASN A 17 -12.20 -0.88 -0.46
CA ASN A 17 -12.94 -1.50 0.65
C ASN A 17 -14.34 -1.92 0.26
N LYS A 18 -15.04 -1.12 -0.54
CA LYS A 18 -16.37 -1.48 -1.04
C LYS A 18 -16.36 -2.75 -1.88
N HIS A 19 -15.28 -2.98 -2.62
CA HIS A 19 -15.13 -4.16 -3.45
C HIS A 19 -14.30 -5.27 -2.79
N SER A 20 -14.02 -5.17 -1.51
CA SER A 20 -13.31 -6.18 -0.72
C SER A 20 -11.91 -6.49 -1.25
N VAL A 21 -11.21 -5.50 -1.74
CA VAL A 21 -9.81 -5.65 -2.18
C VAL A 21 -8.93 -5.89 -0.95
N ARG A 22 -8.05 -6.87 -1.03
CA ARG A 22 -7.08 -7.18 0.01
C ARG A 22 -5.73 -6.53 -0.35
N MET A 23 -5.30 -5.62 0.51
CA MET A 23 -4.06 -4.87 0.29
C MET A 23 -3.49 -4.38 1.62
N LEU A 24 -2.18 -4.15 1.64
CA LEU A 24 -1.43 -3.65 2.80
C LEU A 24 -0.65 -2.42 2.40
N MET A 25 -0.79 -1.34 3.16
CA MET A 25 0.06 -0.17 2.95
C MET A 25 1.49 -0.52 3.37
N VAL A 26 2.42 -0.27 2.47
CA VAL A 26 3.85 -0.52 2.66
C VAL A 26 4.63 0.75 2.30
N GLY A 27 5.94 0.67 2.20
CA GLY A 27 6.76 1.78 1.72
C GLY A 27 6.66 3.03 2.59
N GLY A 28 6.70 4.20 1.93
CA GLY A 28 6.73 5.49 2.62
C GLY A 28 5.51 5.79 3.48
N GLY A 29 4.32 5.32 3.07
CA GLY A 29 3.11 5.48 3.85
C GLY A 29 3.16 4.71 5.17
N ALA A 30 3.67 3.49 5.13
CA ALA A 30 3.86 2.69 6.34
C ALA A 30 4.94 3.29 7.26
N VAL A 31 6.02 3.77 6.68
CA VAL A 31 7.09 4.46 7.43
C VAL A 31 6.50 5.68 8.17
N TYR A 32 5.71 6.48 7.47
CA TYR A 32 5.06 7.65 8.06
C TYR A 32 4.13 7.25 9.21
N PHE A 33 3.32 6.23 9.02
CA PHE A 33 2.39 5.75 10.05
C PHE A 33 3.14 5.32 11.32
N HIS A 34 4.28 4.65 11.16
CA HIS A 34 5.07 4.18 12.29
C HIS A 34 5.93 5.28 12.93
N GLY A 35 5.80 6.51 12.47
CA GLY A 35 6.31 7.69 13.16
C GLY A 35 7.42 8.46 12.47
N TYR A 36 8.03 7.92 11.41
CA TYR A 36 9.08 8.64 10.71
C TYR A 36 8.49 9.45 9.56
N GLN A 37 8.31 10.74 9.80
CA GLN A 37 7.69 11.65 8.85
C GLN A 37 8.72 12.14 7.83
N ARG A 38 8.75 11.48 6.70
CA ARG A 38 9.56 11.91 5.56
C ARG A 38 8.72 11.99 4.30
N HIS A 39 9.20 12.73 3.31
CA HIS A 39 8.53 12.82 2.03
C HIS A 39 8.58 11.49 1.29
N SER A 40 7.46 11.17 0.65
CA SER A 40 7.35 10.07 -0.29
C SER A 40 6.60 10.57 -1.52
N ALA A 41 7.05 10.19 -2.69
CA ALA A 41 6.38 10.52 -3.96
C ALA A 41 5.22 9.58 -4.26
N ASP A 42 5.19 8.43 -3.60
CA ASP A 42 4.25 7.35 -3.90
C ASP A 42 3.51 6.92 -2.65
N VAL A 43 2.29 6.44 -2.86
CA VAL A 43 1.57 5.64 -1.86
C VAL A 43 1.58 4.22 -2.37
N ASP A 44 2.16 3.31 -1.58
CA ASP A 44 2.40 1.93 -2.00
C ASP A 44 1.52 0.96 -1.23
N PHE A 45 0.85 0.08 -1.96
CA PHE A 45 0.10 -1.03 -1.38
C PHE A 45 0.61 -2.35 -1.94
N TRP A 46 0.86 -3.30 -1.07
CA TRP A 46 1.09 -4.69 -1.46
C TRP A 46 -0.26 -5.35 -1.62
N ILE A 47 -0.58 -5.82 -2.81
CA ILE A 47 -1.87 -6.45 -3.10
C ILE A 47 -1.74 -7.97 -3.08
N GLU A 48 -2.78 -8.64 -2.59
CA GLU A 48 -2.88 -10.08 -2.72
C GLU A 48 -3.05 -10.44 -4.20
N THR A 49 -2.22 -11.35 -4.70
CA THR A 49 -2.18 -11.68 -6.12
C THR A 49 -3.01 -12.93 -6.42
N THR A 50 -4.29 -12.88 -6.08
CA THR A 50 -5.27 -13.92 -6.40
C THR A 50 -6.19 -13.43 -7.49
N GLU A 51 -6.79 -14.37 -8.22
CA GLU A 51 -7.72 -14.02 -9.29
C GLU A 51 -8.90 -13.20 -8.80
N ILE A 52 -9.46 -13.57 -7.64
CA ILE A 52 -10.60 -12.81 -7.07
C ILE A 52 -10.18 -11.39 -6.71
N ASN A 53 -8.98 -11.20 -6.17
CA ASN A 53 -8.51 -9.86 -5.81
C ASN A 53 -8.28 -8.99 -7.04
N PHE A 54 -7.74 -9.56 -8.12
CA PHE A 54 -7.60 -8.83 -9.38
C PHE A 54 -8.96 -8.43 -9.95
N LYS A 55 -9.95 -9.32 -9.90
CA LYS A 55 -11.32 -8.99 -10.34
C LYS A 55 -11.91 -7.85 -9.53
N ASN A 56 -11.69 -7.85 -8.22
CA ASN A 56 -12.18 -6.79 -7.34
C ASN A 56 -11.48 -5.47 -7.64
N LEU A 57 -10.18 -5.49 -7.92
CA LEU A 57 -9.44 -4.30 -8.33
C LEU A 57 -9.94 -3.74 -9.66
N ILE A 58 -10.27 -4.59 -10.61
CA ILE A 58 -10.85 -4.15 -11.90
C ILE A 58 -12.14 -3.38 -11.66
N LYS A 59 -12.99 -3.84 -10.74
CA LYS A 59 -14.22 -3.12 -10.37
C LYS A 59 -13.91 -1.74 -9.81
N VAL A 60 -12.88 -1.63 -8.96
CA VAL A 60 -12.45 -0.35 -8.40
C VAL A 60 -12.04 0.62 -9.50
N PHE A 61 -11.20 0.17 -10.42
CA PHE A 61 -10.71 1.03 -11.48
C PHE A 61 -11.81 1.44 -12.46
N ASN A 62 -12.75 0.55 -12.74
CA ASN A 62 -13.91 0.89 -13.58
C ASN A 62 -14.80 1.93 -12.90
N ASP A 63 -14.97 1.82 -11.57
CA ASP A 63 -15.72 2.83 -10.80
C ASP A 63 -14.99 4.18 -10.78
N MET A 64 -13.67 4.18 -10.95
CA MET A 64 -12.87 5.39 -11.08
C MET A 64 -12.76 5.88 -12.53
N GLU A 65 -13.57 5.30 -13.41
CA GLU A 65 -13.65 5.66 -14.84
C GLU A 65 -12.43 5.27 -15.67
N TYR A 66 -11.61 4.33 -15.19
CA TYR A 66 -10.60 3.68 -16.00
C TYR A 66 -11.22 2.47 -16.68
N GLU A 67 -11.26 2.47 -17.99
CA GLU A 67 -11.86 1.37 -18.76
C GLU A 67 -10.88 0.20 -18.85
N ILE A 68 -10.95 -0.70 -17.85
CA ILE A 68 -10.05 -1.85 -17.75
C ILE A 68 -10.86 -3.14 -17.81
N ASP A 69 -10.49 -4.04 -18.72
CA ASP A 69 -11.08 -5.38 -18.81
C ASP A 69 -10.30 -6.40 -18.00
N ASP A 70 -8.98 -6.30 -18.00
CA ASP A 70 -8.10 -7.20 -17.27
C ASP A 70 -6.71 -6.58 -17.13
N PHE A 71 -5.89 -7.15 -16.26
CA PHE A 71 -4.50 -6.74 -16.10
C PHE A 71 -3.59 -7.57 -17.02
N PRO A 72 -2.42 -7.02 -17.42
CA PRO A 72 -1.44 -7.79 -18.18
C PRO A 72 -0.98 -9.04 -17.43
N GLU A 73 -0.59 -10.07 -18.20
CA GLU A 73 -0.09 -11.31 -17.60
C GLU A 73 1.12 -11.09 -16.68
N LYS A 74 1.98 -10.12 -17.00
CA LYS A 74 3.13 -9.80 -16.14
C LYS A 74 2.72 -9.35 -14.75
N VAL A 75 1.61 -8.62 -14.64
CA VAL A 75 1.05 -8.21 -13.34
C VAL A 75 0.59 -9.45 -12.58
N LYS A 76 -0.18 -10.31 -13.22
CA LYS A 76 -0.70 -11.54 -12.60
C LYS A 76 0.42 -12.49 -12.19
N ALA A 77 1.51 -12.51 -12.93
CA ALA A 77 2.68 -13.35 -12.67
C ALA A 77 3.66 -12.74 -11.66
N LYS A 78 3.32 -11.61 -11.05
CA LYS A 78 4.16 -10.88 -10.08
C LYS A 78 5.47 -10.39 -10.69
N GLN A 79 5.48 -10.09 -11.97
CA GLN A 79 6.66 -9.58 -12.68
C GLN A 79 6.58 -8.09 -12.94
N GLN A 80 5.44 -7.46 -12.66
CA GLN A 80 5.20 -6.05 -12.90
C GLN A 80 4.20 -5.53 -11.87
N ASN A 81 4.45 -4.32 -11.35
CA ASN A 81 3.51 -3.61 -10.50
C ASN A 81 2.50 -2.84 -11.33
N ILE A 82 1.44 -2.35 -10.67
CA ILE A 82 0.47 -1.44 -11.26
C ILE A 82 0.78 -0.05 -10.75
N SER A 83 1.03 0.90 -11.66
CA SER A 83 1.33 2.29 -11.31
C SER A 83 0.26 3.20 -11.88
N ILE A 84 -0.27 4.10 -11.06
CA ILE A 84 -1.27 5.06 -11.46
C ILE A 84 -0.82 6.46 -11.07
N LYS A 85 -0.77 7.35 -12.04
CA LYS A 85 -0.47 8.75 -11.85
C LYS A 85 -1.74 9.56 -12.06
N PHE A 86 -2.31 10.07 -10.98
CA PHE A 86 -3.57 10.81 -11.05
C PHE A 86 -3.41 12.18 -11.68
N SER A 87 -2.32 12.87 -11.34
CA SER A 87 -1.99 14.16 -11.92
C SER A 87 -0.50 14.47 -11.67
N PRO A 88 0.07 15.49 -12.35
CA PRO A 88 1.49 15.84 -12.12
C PRO A 88 1.80 16.31 -10.70
N VAL A 89 0.78 16.75 -9.94
CA VAL A 89 0.98 17.31 -8.60
C VAL A 89 0.58 16.38 -7.48
N ASP A 90 -0.16 15.30 -7.78
CA ASP A 90 -0.60 14.34 -6.78
C ASP A 90 0.45 13.25 -6.58
N LEU A 91 0.37 12.57 -5.45
CA LEU A 91 1.17 11.36 -5.24
C LEU A 91 0.72 10.25 -6.19
N ASP A 92 1.67 9.48 -6.65
CA ASP A 92 1.38 8.30 -7.47
C ASP A 92 0.89 7.16 -6.57
N LEU A 93 0.01 6.33 -7.13
CA LEU A 93 -0.42 5.09 -6.51
C LEU A 93 0.38 3.94 -7.12
N GLU A 94 1.03 3.16 -6.27
CA GLU A 94 1.79 1.98 -6.69
C GLU A 94 1.21 0.75 -6.03
N LEU A 95 0.75 -0.20 -6.84
CA LEU A 95 0.27 -1.48 -6.36
C LEU A 95 1.34 -2.54 -6.62
N ILE A 96 1.92 -3.04 -5.55
CA ILE A 96 3.07 -3.94 -5.60
C ILE A 96 2.56 -5.37 -5.60
N THR A 97 3.01 -6.15 -6.58
CA THR A 97 2.59 -7.53 -6.76
C THR A 97 3.57 -8.53 -6.12
N ASN A 98 4.85 -8.15 -6.01
CA ASN A 98 5.88 -9.00 -5.43
C ASN A 98 6.60 -8.26 -4.31
N PHE A 99 6.26 -8.61 -3.08
CA PHE A 99 6.78 -7.98 -1.88
C PHE A 99 7.20 -9.06 -0.89
N SER A 100 8.26 -8.84 -0.14
CA SER A 100 8.82 -9.89 0.72
C SER A 100 9.02 -9.43 2.15
N VAL A 101 8.42 -10.17 3.08
CA VAL A 101 8.58 -10.00 4.52
C VAL A 101 8.80 -11.35 5.23
N ASN A 102 9.19 -12.39 4.49
CA ASN A 102 9.34 -13.76 4.99
C ASN A 102 8.03 -14.38 5.51
N LYS A 103 6.91 -13.84 5.03
CA LYS A 103 5.56 -14.30 5.37
C LYS A 103 4.71 -14.33 4.11
N THR A 104 3.63 -15.11 4.15
CA THR A 104 2.58 -15.00 3.13
C THR A 104 1.83 -13.69 3.30
N PHE A 105 1.10 -13.30 2.26
CA PHE A 105 0.21 -12.14 2.36
C PHE A 105 -0.78 -12.30 3.52
N ASP A 106 -1.40 -13.48 3.65
CA ASP A 106 -2.38 -13.72 4.72
C ASP A 106 -1.78 -13.52 6.11
N GLU A 107 -0.58 -14.03 6.34
CA GLU A 107 0.10 -13.87 7.62
C GLU A 107 0.40 -12.39 7.92
N ALA A 108 0.95 -11.68 6.93
CA ALA A 108 1.25 -10.27 7.09
C ALA A 108 -0.03 -9.43 7.27
N PHE A 109 -1.09 -9.77 6.57
CA PHE A 109 -2.37 -9.09 6.67
C PHE A 109 -2.99 -9.29 8.06
N TYR A 110 -2.91 -10.49 8.60
CA TYR A 110 -3.38 -10.79 9.95
C TYR A 110 -2.64 -9.96 11.01
N ASP A 111 -1.33 -9.78 10.83
CA ASP A 111 -0.48 -9.03 11.77
C ASP A 111 -0.51 -7.52 11.57
N SER A 112 -1.22 -7.03 10.54
CA SER A 112 -1.21 -5.62 10.17
C SER A 112 -1.94 -4.72 11.17
N GLU A 113 -1.56 -3.43 11.16
CA GLU A 113 -2.26 -2.39 11.90
C GLU A 113 -3.44 -1.88 11.09
N LYS A 114 -4.53 -1.49 11.76
CA LYS A 114 -5.73 -0.98 11.09
C LYS A 114 -5.94 0.50 11.40
N VAL A 115 -6.24 1.27 10.37
CA VAL A 115 -6.55 2.69 10.50
C VAL A 115 -7.94 2.95 9.92
N ILE A 116 -8.77 3.67 10.69
CA ILE A 116 -10.10 4.12 10.26
C ILE A 116 -10.13 5.64 10.42
N VAL A 117 -10.56 6.34 9.38
CA VAL A 117 -10.56 7.81 9.37
C VAL A 117 -11.98 8.33 9.48
N ASN A 118 -12.21 9.26 10.44
CA ASN A 118 -13.46 9.99 10.59
C ASN A 118 -14.70 9.09 10.69
N GLU A 119 -14.56 7.94 11.33
CA GLU A 119 -15.65 6.98 11.51
C GLU A 119 -16.27 6.48 10.19
N ASN A 120 -15.61 6.75 9.06
CA ASN A 120 -16.06 6.24 7.76
C ASN A 120 -15.61 4.79 7.60
N PRO A 121 -16.54 3.80 7.60
CA PRO A 121 -16.14 2.39 7.57
C PRO A 121 -15.46 1.97 6.28
N PHE A 122 -15.59 2.76 5.21
CA PHE A 122 -14.93 2.46 3.94
C PHE A 122 -13.61 3.21 3.77
N LEU A 123 -13.35 4.25 4.56
CA LEU A 123 -12.06 4.92 4.55
C LEU A 123 -11.17 4.33 5.65
N ARG A 124 -10.75 3.10 5.41
CA ARG A 124 -9.89 2.34 6.30
C ARG A 124 -8.83 1.63 5.50
N TRP A 125 -7.69 1.42 6.11
CA TRP A 125 -6.65 0.63 5.47
C TRP A 125 -5.86 -0.15 6.52
N ASN A 126 -5.22 -1.20 6.05
CA ASN A 126 -4.32 -2.01 6.84
C ASN A 126 -2.90 -1.60 6.50
N ILE A 127 -2.07 -1.48 7.53
CA ILE A 127 -0.69 -1.06 7.38
C ILE A 127 0.21 -2.20 7.84
N LEU A 128 1.25 -2.48 7.07
CA LEU A 128 2.24 -3.48 7.43
C LEU A 128 2.73 -3.24 8.86
N SER A 129 2.82 -4.29 9.68
CA SER A 129 3.27 -4.19 11.05
C SER A 129 4.68 -3.60 11.12
N PHE A 130 5.04 -3.04 12.27
CA PHE A 130 6.38 -2.48 12.46
C PHE A 130 7.46 -3.52 12.15
N ASP A 131 7.32 -4.73 12.70
CA ASP A 131 8.32 -5.78 12.51
C ASP A 131 8.44 -6.21 11.05
N ASP A 132 7.31 -6.36 10.36
CA ASP A 132 7.32 -6.73 8.94
C ASP A 132 7.88 -5.59 8.08
N LEU A 133 7.61 -4.34 8.45
CA LEU A 133 8.18 -3.19 7.75
C LEU A 133 9.70 -3.20 7.86
N ILE A 134 10.25 -3.42 9.05
CA ILE A 134 11.70 -3.53 9.25
C ILE A 134 12.27 -4.68 8.42
N THR A 135 11.62 -5.85 8.44
CA THR A 135 12.06 -6.99 7.64
C THR A 135 12.11 -6.66 6.15
N SER A 136 11.09 -5.97 5.63
CA SER A 136 11.04 -5.59 4.22
C SER A 136 12.18 -4.63 3.85
N LYS A 137 12.51 -3.71 4.76
CA LYS A 137 13.59 -2.75 4.56
C LYS A 137 14.96 -3.43 4.57
N ILE A 138 15.17 -4.38 5.46
CA ILE A 138 16.41 -5.17 5.50
C ILE A 138 16.58 -5.94 4.20
N LYS A 139 15.52 -6.55 3.69
CA LYS A 139 15.58 -7.31 2.43
C LYS A 139 15.85 -6.42 1.23
N ALA A 140 15.28 -5.22 1.19
CA ALA A 140 15.50 -4.28 0.10
C ALA A 140 16.93 -3.71 0.11
N ASN A 141 17.49 -3.49 1.29
CA ASN A 141 18.91 -3.14 1.54
C ASN A 141 19.42 -1.97 0.70
N ARG A 142 18.58 -0.95 0.49
CA ARG A 142 18.98 0.29 -0.17
C ARG A 142 19.46 1.30 0.88
N PRO A 143 20.27 2.31 0.52
CA PRO A 143 20.71 3.32 1.49
C PRO A 143 19.55 4.00 2.22
N LYS A 144 18.48 4.34 1.51
CA LYS A 144 17.30 4.95 2.14
C LYS A 144 16.60 3.98 3.10
N ASP A 145 16.63 2.68 2.83
CA ASP A 145 16.04 1.67 3.70
C ASP A 145 16.80 1.55 5.02
N LEU A 146 18.11 1.62 4.98
CA LEU A 146 18.93 1.59 6.19
C LEU A 146 18.68 2.82 7.06
N LEU A 147 18.50 3.99 6.45
CA LEU A 147 18.13 5.21 7.17
C LEU A 147 16.74 5.08 7.79
N ASP A 148 15.78 4.56 7.03
CA ASP A 148 14.42 4.33 7.54
C ASP A 148 14.44 3.41 8.76
N ILE A 149 15.20 2.30 8.71
CA ILE A 149 15.35 1.36 9.82
C ILE A 149 15.90 2.08 11.05
N GLN A 150 16.95 2.85 10.88
CA GLN A 150 17.59 3.58 11.98
C GLN A 150 16.59 4.53 12.65
N GLN A 151 15.88 5.32 11.87
CA GLN A 151 14.90 6.28 12.37
C GLN A 151 13.72 5.59 13.08
N LEU A 152 13.19 4.55 12.47
CA LEU A 152 12.07 3.80 13.03
C LEU A 152 12.44 3.14 14.36
N GLN A 153 13.63 2.56 14.45
CA GLN A 153 14.10 1.93 15.68
C GLN A 153 14.32 2.95 16.81
N GLN A 154 14.83 4.14 16.48
CA GLN A 154 14.96 5.23 17.45
C GLN A 154 13.60 5.66 17.99
N ILE A 155 12.61 5.79 17.13
CA ILE A 155 11.26 6.20 17.51
C ILE A 155 10.64 5.16 18.42
N LYS A 156 10.75 3.88 18.07
CA LYS A 156 10.18 2.80 18.88
C LYS A 156 10.87 2.67 20.24
N GLY A 157 12.16 2.99 20.31
CA GLY A 157 12.95 2.91 21.55
C GLY A 157 12.64 4.00 22.56
N LYS A 158 11.82 4.97 22.19
CA LYS A 158 11.37 6.02 23.11
C LYS A 158 10.03 5.61 23.78
#